data_d5cd6d4663b362df63fbc0f011f8ab1f
#
_entry.id   d5cd6d4663b362df63fbc0f011f8ab1f
#
_cell.length_a   1.000
_cell.length_b   1.000
_cell.length_c   1.000
_cell.angle_alpha   90.00
_cell.angle_beta   90.00
_cell.angle_gamma   90.00
#
_symmetry.space_group_name_H-M   'P 1'
#
loop_
_entity.id
_entity.type
_entity.pdbx_description
1 polymer ?
#
loop_
_entity_poly.entity_id
_entity_poly.type
_entity_poly.pdbx_seq_one_letter_code
_entity_poly.pdbx_strand_id
1 'polypeptide(L)'
;MLTKCRVEKILNLVKKEYDYMDNKPIYISIKKRENWGAETTAYAYTLKLGKEFDDDNFTDFFYKYLAEEFNFDLIWAEVDYQTTATALVLLHEIGHIQQTMNMVVDRRYVETMNNAYDIFRTKAMFLNTLGRTIEYRKISYEYLADKFAVNMFNKYAIKILAILNGTTQKEIKNRLAEVKKEVA
;
A
#
# COMPACT_ATOMS: atom_id res chain seq x y z
N MET A 1 6.80 -1.07 -14.94
CA MET A 1 5.50 -0.42 -15.27
C MET A 1 4.35 -1.28 -14.77
N LEU A 2 3.42 -0.71 -14.02
CA LEU A 2 2.24 -1.39 -13.47
C LEU A 2 1.24 -1.74 -14.59
N THR A 3 0.71 -2.95 -14.56
CA THR A 3 -0.32 -3.42 -15.49
C THR A 3 -1.50 -4.03 -14.75
N LYS A 4 -2.69 -4.00 -15.34
CA LYS A 4 -3.90 -4.58 -14.75
C LYS A 4 -3.69 -6.05 -14.35
N CYS A 5 -3.09 -6.85 -15.22
CA CYS A 5 -2.80 -8.27 -14.95
C CYS A 5 -1.89 -8.47 -13.72
N ARG A 6 -0.88 -7.60 -13.51
CA ARG A 6 -0.01 -7.65 -12.33
C ARG A 6 -0.77 -7.31 -11.05
N VAL A 7 -1.61 -6.27 -11.09
CA VAL A 7 -2.48 -5.88 -9.97
C VAL A 7 -3.46 -6.99 -9.62
N GLU A 8 -4.12 -7.60 -10.62
CA GLU A 8 -5.05 -8.73 -10.42
C GLU A 8 -4.36 -9.92 -9.75
N LYS A 9 -3.11 -10.24 -10.14
CA LYS A 9 -2.34 -11.32 -9.50
C LYS A 9 -2.06 -11.01 -8.02
N ILE A 10 -1.73 -9.78 -7.69
CA ILE A 10 -1.49 -9.37 -6.30
C ILE A 10 -2.80 -9.36 -5.51
N LEU A 11 -3.87 -8.81 -6.08
CA LEU A 11 -5.19 -8.82 -5.47
C LEU A 11 -5.67 -10.26 -5.16
N ASN A 12 -5.41 -11.20 -6.07
CA ASN A 12 -5.73 -12.62 -5.85
C ASN A 12 -4.89 -13.28 -4.73
N LEU A 13 -3.69 -12.77 -4.41
CA LEU A 13 -2.97 -13.20 -3.22
C LEU A 13 -3.65 -12.71 -1.95
N VAL A 14 -4.11 -11.45 -1.94
CA VAL A 14 -4.82 -10.86 -0.81
C VAL A 14 -6.15 -11.59 -0.58
N LYS A 15 -6.91 -11.84 -1.63
CA LYS A 15 -8.21 -12.54 -1.56
C LYS A 15 -8.10 -13.95 -0.97
N LYS A 16 -6.99 -14.63 -1.16
CA LYS A 16 -6.73 -15.93 -0.52
C LYS A 16 -6.59 -15.87 1.00
N GLU A 17 -6.23 -14.72 1.54
CA GLU A 17 -6.13 -14.47 2.98
C GLU A 17 -7.43 -13.93 3.56
N TYR A 18 -8.25 -13.31 2.72
CA TYR A 18 -9.46 -12.60 3.09
C TYR A 18 -10.58 -12.96 2.11
N ASP A 19 -11.18 -14.14 2.30
CA ASP A 19 -12.23 -14.72 1.43
C ASP A 19 -13.46 -13.83 1.27
N TYR A 20 -13.79 -13.04 2.29
CA TYR A 20 -14.87 -12.05 2.21
C TYR A 20 -14.62 -10.94 1.18
N MET A 21 -13.41 -10.75 0.69
CA MET A 21 -13.11 -9.79 -0.37
C MET A 21 -13.66 -10.20 -1.74
N ASP A 22 -14.19 -11.41 -1.88
CA ASP A 22 -14.88 -11.85 -3.09
C ASP A 22 -16.37 -11.44 -3.13
N ASN A 23 -16.91 -10.92 -2.02
CA ASN A 23 -18.33 -10.58 -1.90
C ASN A 23 -18.78 -9.42 -2.80
N LYS A 24 -17.85 -8.58 -3.27
CA LYS A 24 -18.14 -7.47 -4.19
C LYS A 24 -17.06 -7.35 -5.27
N PRO A 25 -17.43 -6.92 -6.48
CA PRO A 25 -16.45 -6.72 -7.54
C PRO A 25 -15.46 -5.59 -7.19
N ILE A 26 -14.19 -5.83 -7.50
CA ILE A 26 -13.13 -4.84 -7.40
C ILE A 26 -12.66 -4.50 -8.81
N TYR A 27 -12.92 -3.29 -9.24
CA TYR A 27 -12.48 -2.77 -10.52
C TYR A 27 -11.09 -2.16 -10.40
N ILE A 28 -10.27 -2.31 -11.44
CA ILE A 28 -8.92 -1.76 -11.51
C ILE A 28 -8.87 -0.75 -12.65
N SER A 29 -8.59 0.50 -12.31
CA SER A 29 -8.37 1.61 -13.23
C SER A 29 -6.90 2.01 -13.16
N ILE A 30 -6.17 1.92 -14.28
CA ILE A 30 -4.76 2.33 -14.37
C ILE A 30 -4.66 3.40 -15.45
N LYS A 31 -4.24 4.63 -15.07
CA LYS A 31 -4.04 5.74 -15.99
C LYS A 31 -2.59 6.22 -15.97
N LYS A 32 -2.18 6.95 -17.01
CA LYS A 32 -0.80 7.45 -17.11
C LYS A 32 -0.44 8.40 -15.97
N ARG A 33 -1.40 9.22 -15.53
CA ARG A 33 -1.29 10.11 -14.38
C ARG A 33 -2.58 9.97 -13.59
N GLU A 34 -2.51 9.37 -12.45
CA GLU A 34 -3.62 9.22 -11.50
C GLU A 34 -3.05 9.31 -10.10
N ASN A 35 -3.74 9.99 -9.21
CA ASN A 35 -3.49 9.81 -7.79
C ASN A 35 -3.92 8.41 -7.41
N TRP A 36 -3.07 7.69 -6.71
CA TRP A 36 -3.41 6.36 -6.22
C TRP A 36 -4.49 6.50 -5.15
N GLY A 37 -5.43 5.58 -5.14
CA GLY A 37 -6.52 5.61 -4.20
C GLY A 37 -7.48 4.43 -4.36
N ALA A 38 -8.29 4.21 -3.33
CA ALA A 38 -9.38 3.26 -3.33
C ALA A 38 -10.72 4.00 -3.19
N GLU A 39 -11.65 3.71 -4.08
CA GLU A 39 -13.01 4.25 -4.00
C GLU A 39 -14.02 3.14 -3.71
N THR A 40 -14.99 3.47 -2.88
CA THR A 40 -16.08 2.57 -2.52
C THR A 40 -17.41 3.14 -2.97
N THR A 41 -18.20 2.31 -3.64
CA THR A 41 -19.62 2.57 -3.93
C THR A 41 -20.48 1.53 -3.24
N ALA A 42 -21.80 1.70 -3.26
CA ALA A 42 -22.73 0.72 -2.70
C ALA A 42 -22.60 -0.69 -3.34
N TYR A 43 -22.09 -0.77 -4.58
CA TYR A 43 -22.09 -2.00 -5.38
C TYR A 43 -20.70 -2.53 -5.71
N ALA A 44 -19.67 -1.72 -5.63
CA ALA A 44 -18.32 -2.08 -6.08
C ALA A 44 -17.25 -1.27 -5.40
N TYR A 45 -16.01 -1.75 -5.53
CA TYR A 45 -14.79 -1.03 -5.16
C TYR A 45 -13.97 -0.73 -6.40
N THR A 46 -13.24 0.36 -6.40
CA THR A 46 -12.35 0.73 -7.51
C THR A 46 -10.98 1.08 -6.98
N LEU A 47 -9.97 0.34 -7.44
CA LEU A 47 -8.57 0.72 -7.30
C LEU A 47 -8.21 1.68 -8.42
N LYS A 48 -7.88 2.92 -8.09
CA LYS A 48 -7.35 3.93 -9.01
C LYS A 48 -5.83 3.97 -8.85
N LEU A 49 -5.12 3.69 -9.92
CA LEU A 49 -3.67 3.54 -9.88
C LEU A 49 -3.02 4.33 -11.01
N GLY A 50 -1.89 4.96 -10.73
CA GLY A 50 -0.96 5.45 -11.74
C GLY A 50 -0.15 4.30 -12.33
N LYS A 51 0.38 4.47 -13.55
CA LYS A 51 1.26 3.47 -14.18
C LYS A 51 2.58 3.29 -13.43
N GLU A 52 3.05 4.35 -12.80
CA GLU A 52 4.30 4.41 -12.04
C GLU A 52 4.02 5.20 -10.77
N PHE A 53 4.66 4.80 -9.71
CA PHE A 53 4.74 5.56 -8.47
C PHE A 53 6.14 6.15 -8.43
N ASP A 54 6.22 7.47 -8.57
CA ASP A 54 7.48 8.20 -8.71
C ASP A 54 7.45 9.39 -7.75
N ASP A 55 7.94 9.15 -6.53
CA ASP A 55 8.19 10.20 -5.56
C ASP A 55 9.37 9.80 -4.66
N ASP A 56 10.58 10.02 -5.14
CA ASP A 56 11.81 9.64 -4.44
C ASP A 56 11.90 10.23 -3.02
N ASN A 57 11.51 11.49 -2.83
CA ASN A 57 11.56 12.13 -1.51
C ASN A 57 10.54 11.54 -0.53
N PHE A 58 9.36 11.18 -1.04
CA PHE A 58 8.33 10.53 -0.24
C PHE A 58 8.75 9.11 0.12
N THR A 59 9.44 8.41 -0.77
CA THR A 59 9.81 7.01 -0.63
C THR A 59 10.77 6.78 0.53
N ASP A 60 11.82 7.59 0.69
CA ASP A 60 12.78 7.49 1.80
C ASP A 60 12.10 7.65 3.16
N PHE A 61 11.28 8.68 3.29
CA PHE A 61 10.50 8.88 4.50
C PHE A 61 9.56 7.72 4.76
N PHE A 62 8.91 7.21 3.71
CA PHE A 62 7.93 6.13 3.83
C PHE A 62 8.57 4.83 4.32
N TYR A 63 9.70 4.43 3.78
CA TYR A 63 10.43 3.26 4.24
C TYR A 63 10.86 3.37 5.71
N LYS A 64 11.42 4.52 6.10
CA LYS A 64 11.82 4.76 7.48
C LYS A 64 10.62 4.67 8.44
N TYR A 65 9.52 5.32 8.10
CA TYR A 65 8.30 5.25 8.87
C TYR A 65 7.78 3.81 9.00
N LEU A 66 7.72 3.05 7.90
CA LEU A 66 7.24 1.66 7.95
C LEU A 66 8.17 0.74 8.76
N ALA A 67 9.47 0.98 8.72
CA ALA A 67 10.44 0.23 9.51
C ALA A 67 10.26 0.50 11.03
N GLU A 68 10.11 1.77 11.40
CA GLU A 68 9.96 2.19 12.79
C GLU A 68 8.61 1.74 13.40
N GLU A 69 7.51 1.88 12.64
CA GLU A 69 6.17 1.63 13.16
C GLU A 69 5.70 0.18 13.01
N PHE A 70 6.15 -0.53 11.98
CA PHE A 70 5.61 -1.86 11.64
C PHE A 70 6.67 -2.95 11.46
N ASN A 71 7.93 -2.68 11.81
CA ASN A 71 9.04 -3.61 11.62
C ASN A 71 9.20 -4.06 10.15
N PHE A 72 9.04 -3.13 9.22
CA PHE A 72 9.35 -3.38 7.82
C PHE A 72 10.86 -3.59 7.66
N ASP A 73 11.27 -4.67 6.99
CA ASP A 73 12.68 -4.94 6.74
C ASP A 73 13.18 -4.11 5.56
N LEU A 74 14.03 -3.11 5.85
CA LEU A 74 14.60 -2.19 4.86
C LEU A 74 15.43 -2.88 3.77
N ILE A 75 15.86 -4.13 3.99
CA ILE A 75 16.60 -4.91 2.98
C ILE A 75 15.82 -5.01 1.66
N TRP A 76 14.50 -4.96 1.69
CA TRP A 76 13.69 -5.01 0.48
C TRP A 76 13.82 -3.76 -0.38
N ALA A 77 14.09 -2.61 0.23
CA ALA A 77 14.43 -1.39 -0.51
C ALA A 77 15.77 -1.53 -1.24
N GLU A 78 16.75 -2.20 -0.63
CA GLU A 78 18.03 -2.49 -1.27
C GLU A 78 17.91 -3.51 -2.42
N VAL A 79 16.99 -4.46 -2.31
CA VAL A 79 16.72 -5.45 -3.39
C VAL A 79 16.11 -4.79 -4.61
N ASP A 80 15.13 -3.92 -4.43
CA ASP A 80 14.47 -3.17 -5.52
C ASP A 80 13.63 -2.02 -4.93
N TYR A 81 14.25 -0.86 -4.81
CA TYR A 81 13.69 0.32 -4.16
C TYR A 81 12.32 0.71 -4.71
N GLN A 82 12.26 0.97 -6.02
CA GLN A 82 11.06 1.48 -6.67
C GLN A 82 9.91 0.45 -6.74
N THR A 83 10.25 -0.81 -6.99
CA THR A 83 9.22 -1.86 -7.05
C THR A 83 8.67 -2.16 -5.66
N THR A 84 9.50 -2.08 -4.63
CA THR A 84 9.08 -2.26 -3.23
C THR A 84 8.13 -1.13 -2.80
N ALA A 85 8.45 0.13 -3.12
CA ALA A 85 7.55 1.26 -2.88
C ALA A 85 6.20 1.08 -3.59
N THR A 86 6.25 0.74 -4.88
CA THR A 86 5.05 0.45 -5.68
C THR A 86 4.18 -0.65 -5.05
N ALA A 87 4.82 -1.72 -4.54
CA ALA A 87 4.14 -2.82 -3.88
C ALA A 87 3.44 -2.37 -2.58
N LEU A 88 4.15 -1.62 -1.75
CA LEU A 88 3.62 -1.14 -0.46
C LEU A 88 2.45 -0.18 -0.66
N VAL A 89 2.56 0.76 -1.59
CA VAL A 89 1.44 1.69 -1.89
C VAL A 89 0.25 0.94 -2.50
N LEU A 90 0.47 -0.01 -3.40
CA LEU A 90 -0.60 -0.85 -3.93
C LEU A 90 -1.32 -1.63 -2.83
N LEU A 91 -0.56 -2.24 -1.92
CA LEU A 91 -1.13 -2.98 -0.79
C LEU A 91 -1.86 -2.07 0.20
N HIS A 92 -1.38 -0.84 0.41
CA HIS A 92 -2.06 0.18 1.21
C HIS A 92 -3.45 0.49 0.63
N GLU A 93 -3.56 0.73 -0.67
CA GLU A 93 -4.85 0.97 -1.32
C GLU A 93 -5.78 -0.26 -1.27
N ILE A 94 -5.23 -1.46 -1.39
CA ILE A 94 -6.00 -2.69 -1.17
C ILE A 94 -6.43 -2.80 0.31
N GLY A 95 -5.62 -2.33 1.24
CA GLY A 95 -5.92 -2.25 2.67
C GLY A 95 -7.18 -1.41 2.95
N HIS A 96 -7.34 -0.28 2.28
CA HIS A 96 -8.57 0.52 2.38
C HIS A 96 -9.81 -0.23 1.91
N ILE A 97 -9.71 -1.00 0.83
CA ILE A 97 -10.82 -1.85 0.37
C ILE A 97 -11.12 -2.93 1.42
N GLN A 98 -10.08 -3.60 1.93
CA GLN A 98 -10.23 -4.65 2.95
C GLN A 98 -10.89 -4.11 4.23
N GLN A 99 -10.46 -2.95 4.70
CA GLN A 99 -11.08 -2.29 5.87
C GLN A 99 -12.56 -2.02 5.63
N THR A 100 -12.88 -1.41 4.48
CA THR A 100 -14.26 -1.05 4.15
C THR A 100 -15.17 -2.28 3.99
N MET A 101 -14.64 -3.40 3.46
CA MET A 101 -15.38 -4.65 3.35
C MET A 101 -15.62 -5.33 4.71
N ASN A 102 -14.64 -5.24 5.60
CA ASN A 102 -14.73 -5.83 6.94
C ASN A 102 -15.58 -4.98 7.90
N MET A 103 -15.77 -3.72 7.59
CA MET A 103 -16.61 -2.83 8.38
C MET A 103 -18.06 -2.95 7.89
N VAL A 104 -18.94 -3.34 8.79
CA VAL A 104 -20.34 -2.91 8.69
C VAL A 104 -20.25 -1.38 8.76
N VAL A 105 -20.61 -0.68 7.69
CA VAL A 105 -20.50 0.78 7.59
C VAL A 105 -21.42 1.38 8.66
N ASP A 106 -20.90 1.45 9.89
CA ASP A 106 -21.55 2.17 10.97
C ASP A 106 -21.39 3.66 10.66
N ARG A 107 -22.49 4.39 10.62
CA ARG A 107 -22.51 5.83 10.44
C ARG A 107 -21.54 6.54 11.40
N ARG A 108 -21.40 6.06 12.62
CA ARG A 108 -20.46 6.58 13.62
C ARG A 108 -19.00 6.44 13.18
N TYR A 109 -18.66 5.39 12.48
CA TYR A 109 -17.30 5.20 11.95
C TYR A 109 -16.99 6.23 10.87
N VAL A 110 -17.92 6.45 9.93
CA VAL A 110 -17.77 7.48 8.89
C VAL A 110 -17.62 8.87 9.50
N GLU A 111 -18.43 9.19 10.51
CA GLU A 111 -18.36 10.45 11.24
C GLU A 111 -17.00 10.60 11.96
N THR A 112 -16.52 9.54 12.61
CA THR A 112 -15.20 9.52 13.28
C THR A 112 -14.08 9.73 12.30
N MET A 113 -14.11 9.08 11.13
CA MET A 113 -13.12 9.28 10.06
C MET A 113 -13.14 10.73 9.56
N ASN A 114 -14.30 11.26 9.23
CA ASN A 114 -14.42 12.63 8.74
C ASN A 114 -13.87 13.63 9.75
N ASN A 115 -14.18 13.45 11.03
CA ASN A 115 -13.65 14.28 12.12
C ASN A 115 -12.12 14.19 12.21
N ALA A 116 -11.55 12.99 12.05
CA ALA A 116 -10.09 12.82 12.06
C ALA A 116 -9.40 13.53 10.89
N TYR A 117 -9.98 13.48 9.70
CA TYR A 117 -9.48 14.23 8.54
C TYR A 117 -9.65 15.75 8.71
N ASP A 118 -10.72 16.23 9.32
CA ASP A 118 -10.92 17.66 9.58
C ASP A 118 -9.94 18.18 10.63
N ILE A 119 -9.66 17.42 11.68
CA ILE A 119 -8.60 17.71 12.64
C ILE A 119 -7.23 17.75 11.94
N PHE A 120 -6.94 16.77 11.10
CA PHE A 120 -5.72 16.74 10.32
C PHE A 120 -5.59 17.98 9.42
N ARG A 121 -6.62 18.33 8.64
CA ARG A 121 -6.60 19.51 7.76
C ARG A 121 -6.30 20.80 8.53
N THR A 122 -6.86 20.94 9.71
CA THR A 122 -6.60 22.10 10.58
C THR A 122 -5.14 22.13 11.04
N LYS A 123 -4.59 21.02 11.51
CA LYS A 123 -3.19 20.93 11.92
C LYS A 123 -2.23 21.10 10.74
N ALA A 124 -2.56 20.55 9.58
CA ALA A 124 -1.71 20.58 8.38
C ALA A 124 -1.42 22.00 7.89
N MET A 125 -2.27 22.98 8.18
CA MET A 125 -2.02 24.39 7.83
C MET A 125 -0.76 24.96 8.50
N PHE A 126 -0.36 24.42 9.64
CA PHE A 126 0.77 24.90 10.46
C PHE A 126 2.02 24.03 10.34
N LEU A 127 1.99 22.95 9.52
CA LEU A 127 3.07 22.01 9.39
C LEU A 127 3.77 22.13 8.03
N ASN A 128 5.07 21.83 8.00
CA ASN A 128 5.80 21.60 6.76
C ASN A 128 5.34 20.28 6.09
N THR A 129 5.82 19.99 4.89
CA THR A 129 5.43 18.81 4.12
C THR A 129 5.64 17.51 4.91
N LEU A 130 6.80 17.35 5.55
CA LEU A 130 7.10 16.16 6.36
C LEU A 130 6.14 16.02 7.55
N GLY A 131 5.91 17.10 8.29
CA GLY A 131 4.98 17.11 9.41
C GLY A 131 3.54 16.77 8.98
N ARG A 132 3.11 17.25 7.81
CA ARG A 132 1.81 16.88 7.23
C ARG A 132 1.72 15.39 6.94
N THR A 133 2.74 14.82 6.33
CA THR A 133 2.78 13.39 6.02
C THR A 133 2.71 12.54 7.30
N ILE A 134 3.46 12.90 8.34
CA ILE A 134 3.44 12.21 9.63
C ILE A 134 2.05 12.25 10.27
N GLU A 135 1.44 13.44 10.36
CA GLU A 135 0.11 13.59 10.98
C GLU A 135 -0.98 12.89 10.15
N TYR A 136 -0.87 12.88 8.82
CA TYR A 136 -1.78 12.12 7.95
C TYR A 136 -1.72 10.62 8.25
N ARG A 137 -0.51 10.06 8.38
CA ARG A 137 -0.31 8.62 8.66
C ARG A 137 -0.78 8.20 10.06
N LYS A 138 -0.97 9.13 10.99
CA LYS A 138 -1.56 8.86 12.32
C LYS A 138 -3.07 8.72 12.31
N ILE A 139 -3.76 9.08 11.23
CA ILE A 139 -5.18 8.82 11.08
C ILE A 139 -5.40 7.31 11.09
N SER A 140 -6.25 6.80 11.98
CA SER A 140 -6.42 5.35 12.20
C SER A 140 -6.68 4.57 10.91
N TYR A 141 -7.40 5.16 9.96
CA TYR A 141 -7.70 4.54 8.67
C TYR A 141 -6.44 4.37 7.81
N GLU A 142 -5.59 5.38 7.76
CA GLU A 142 -4.31 5.34 7.04
C GLU A 142 -3.30 4.40 7.74
N TYR A 143 -3.21 4.51 9.07
CA TYR A 143 -2.36 3.66 9.89
C TYR A 143 -2.66 2.17 9.72
N LEU A 144 -3.95 1.80 9.71
CA LEU A 144 -4.36 0.41 9.51
C LEU A 144 -4.11 -0.08 8.07
N ALA A 145 -4.21 0.80 7.07
CA ALA A 145 -3.86 0.47 5.69
C ALA A 145 -2.34 0.23 5.54
N ASP A 146 -1.50 1.05 6.18
CA ASP A 146 -0.05 0.85 6.22
C ASP A 146 0.32 -0.47 6.91
N LYS A 147 -0.27 -0.73 8.07
CA LYS A 147 -0.08 -2.00 8.80
C LYS A 147 -0.46 -3.21 7.95
N PHE A 148 -1.59 -3.13 7.25
CA PHE A 148 -2.01 -4.16 6.32
C PHE A 148 -0.99 -4.35 5.19
N ALA A 149 -0.52 -3.26 4.58
CA ALA A 149 0.46 -3.30 3.50
C ALA A 149 1.74 -4.01 3.92
N VAL A 150 2.31 -3.66 5.08
CA VAL A 150 3.54 -4.29 5.61
C VAL A 150 3.31 -5.76 5.91
N ASN A 151 2.21 -6.13 6.55
CA ASN A 151 1.91 -7.53 6.86
C ASN A 151 1.80 -8.39 5.61
N MET A 152 1.08 -7.91 4.58
CA MET A 152 0.92 -8.62 3.32
C MET A 152 2.24 -8.68 2.54
N PHE A 153 3.01 -7.59 2.55
CA PHE A 153 4.31 -7.56 1.90
C PHE A 153 5.27 -8.53 2.57
N ASN A 154 5.46 -8.50 3.89
CA ASN A 154 6.33 -9.41 4.63
C ASN A 154 5.99 -10.89 4.36
N LYS A 155 4.70 -11.21 4.23
CA LYS A 155 4.24 -12.57 3.92
C LYS A 155 4.55 -13.02 2.50
N TYR A 156 4.51 -12.10 1.53
CA TYR A 156 4.55 -12.41 0.10
C TYR A 156 5.60 -11.64 -0.70
N ALA A 157 6.58 -10.99 -0.08
CA ALA A 157 7.53 -10.07 -0.70
C ALA A 157 8.14 -10.62 -2.00
N ILE A 158 8.75 -11.81 -1.94
CA ILE A 158 9.38 -12.45 -3.11
C ILE A 158 8.39 -12.62 -4.26
N LYS A 159 7.17 -13.03 -3.96
CA LYS A 159 6.15 -13.28 -4.98
C LYS A 159 5.60 -11.99 -5.55
N ILE A 160 5.37 -10.98 -4.72
CA ILE A 160 4.89 -9.66 -5.11
C ILE A 160 5.92 -8.98 -6.01
N LEU A 161 7.20 -8.94 -5.59
CA LEU A 161 8.28 -8.34 -6.38
C LEU A 161 8.47 -9.08 -7.71
N ALA A 162 8.39 -10.41 -7.73
CA ALA A 162 8.45 -11.17 -8.98
C ALA A 162 7.31 -10.82 -9.93
N ILE A 163 6.07 -10.68 -9.42
CA ILE A 163 4.91 -10.26 -10.22
C ILE A 163 5.11 -8.85 -10.79
N LEU A 164 5.50 -7.89 -9.95
CA LEU A 164 5.65 -6.49 -10.36
C LEU A 164 6.81 -6.28 -11.34
N ASN A 165 7.91 -7.00 -11.17
CA ASN A 165 9.04 -6.95 -12.08
C ASN A 165 8.82 -7.78 -13.37
N GLY A 166 7.87 -8.73 -13.37
CA GLY A 166 7.70 -9.67 -14.47
C GLY A 166 8.85 -10.67 -14.58
N THR A 167 9.42 -11.06 -13.44
CA THR A 167 10.55 -11.96 -13.29
C THR A 167 10.15 -13.21 -12.50
N THR A 168 11.09 -14.09 -12.23
CA THR A 168 10.85 -15.31 -11.44
C THR A 168 11.13 -15.06 -9.95
N GLN A 169 10.48 -15.84 -9.09
CA GLN A 169 10.80 -15.81 -7.65
C GLN A 169 12.26 -16.21 -7.36
N LYS A 170 12.86 -17.04 -8.22
CA LYS A 170 14.28 -17.44 -8.11
C LYS A 170 15.20 -16.23 -8.28
N GLU A 171 14.92 -15.38 -9.26
CA GLU A 171 15.70 -14.16 -9.50
C GLU A 171 15.61 -13.20 -8.32
N ILE A 172 14.42 -12.99 -7.75
CA ILE A 172 14.27 -12.16 -6.54
C ILE A 172 15.03 -12.76 -5.35
N LYS A 173 14.99 -14.08 -5.15
CA LYS A 173 15.77 -14.76 -4.11
C LYS A 173 17.27 -14.59 -4.29
N ASN A 174 17.76 -14.66 -5.52
CA ASN A 174 19.17 -14.45 -5.83
C ASN A 174 19.60 -13.02 -5.49
N ARG A 175 18.84 -12.00 -5.93
CA ARG A 175 19.11 -10.58 -5.59
C ARG A 175 19.13 -10.37 -4.07
N LEU A 176 18.15 -10.92 -3.35
CA LEU A 176 18.12 -10.84 -1.89
C LEU A 176 19.37 -11.48 -1.25
N ALA A 177 19.83 -12.59 -1.78
CA ALA A 177 21.04 -13.26 -1.28
C ALA A 177 22.32 -12.45 -1.56
N GLU A 178 22.37 -11.75 -2.69
CA GLU A 178 23.46 -10.83 -3.04
C GLU A 178 23.49 -9.63 -2.08
N VAL A 179 22.38 -8.94 -1.92
CA VAL A 179 22.25 -7.80 -0.99
C VAL A 179 22.61 -8.21 0.45
N LYS A 180 22.17 -9.37 0.92
CA LYS A 180 22.53 -9.87 2.25
C LYS A 180 24.04 -10.07 2.45
N LYS A 181 24.79 -10.39 1.40
CA LYS A 181 26.24 -10.55 1.47
C LYS A 181 26.97 -9.19 1.48
N GLU A 182 26.37 -8.18 0.84
CA GLU A 182 26.94 -6.82 0.79
C GLU A 182 26.76 -6.05 2.09
N VAL A 183 25.70 -6.37 2.83
CA VAL A 183 25.33 -5.70 4.11
C VAL A 183 25.88 -6.42 5.34
N ALA A 184 26.39 -7.67 5.21
CA ALA A 184 26.96 -8.47 6.28
C ALA A 184 28.45 -8.19 6.48
#